data_e7c50cf0c3d34177010e2d9d5559a91a
#
_entry.id   e7c50cf0c3d34177010e2d9d5559a91a
#
_cell.length_a   1.000
_cell.length_b   1.000
_cell.length_c   1.000
_cell.angle_alpha   90.00
_cell.angle_beta   90.00
_cell.angle_gamma   90.00
#
_symmetry.space_group_name_H-M   'P 1'
#
loop_
_entity.id
_entity.type
_entity.pdbx_description
1 polymer ?
#
loop_
_entity_poly.entity_id
_entity_poly.type
_entity_poly.pdbx_seq_one_letter_code
_entity_poly.pdbx_strand_id
1 'polypeptide(L)'
;MAFNIDLHTHSFFSGDGISSPEDLIAAARAKGLHGLAITDHNTCDAVNYLLQKGLMRLDGLPVDDFLVLPGVEVTTADGHLLCIGAELPYLKGKPAREVCDIIHQRGGTTEDRLRPGRAI
;
A
#
# COMPACT_ATOMS: atom_id res chain seq x y z
N MET A 1 13.46 -15.84 13.66
CA MET A 1 12.46 -14.88 14.14
C MET A 1 11.58 -14.46 12.98
N ALA A 2 10.26 -14.52 13.15
CA ALA A 2 9.33 -14.16 12.09
C ALA A 2 9.25 -12.65 11.93
N PHE A 3 9.15 -12.20 10.68
CA PHE A 3 8.93 -10.80 10.33
C PHE A 3 7.44 -10.63 10.00
N ASN A 4 6.72 -9.85 10.78
CA ASN A 4 5.29 -9.67 10.62
C ASN A 4 4.99 -8.26 10.09
N ILE A 5 4.43 -8.20 8.89
CA ILE A 5 4.09 -6.95 8.22
C ILE A 5 2.63 -7.00 7.80
N ASP A 6 1.86 -5.94 8.09
CA ASP A 6 0.50 -5.81 7.58
C ASP A 6 0.55 -5.19 6.19
N LEU A 7 0.15 -5.96 5.18
CA LEU A 7 0.23 -5.53 3.76
C LEU A 7 -1.02 -4.81 3.27
N HIS A 8 -2.01 -4.56 4.13
CA HIS A 8 -3.26 -3.95 3.69
C HIS A 8 -3.81 -3.01 4.77
N THR A 9 -3.46 -1.73 4.67
CA THR A 9 -3.95 -0.71 5.60
C THR A 9 -4.46 0.51 4.84
N HIS A 10 -5.48 1.16 5.39
CA HIS A 10 -6.06 2.37 4.83
C HIS A 10 -5.98 3.50 5.85
N SER A 11 -5.50 4.66 5.40
CA SER A 11 -5.48 5.88 6.21
C SER A 11 -6.67 6.78 5.88
N PHE A 12 -6.77 7.91 6.56
CA PHE A 12 -7.83 8.88 6.29
C PHE A 12 -7.68 9.60 4.92
N PHE A 13 -6.53 9.44 4.24
CA PHE A 13 -6.40 9.90 2.85
C PHE A 13 -7.23 9.05 1.89
N SER A 14 -7.59 7.84 2.29
CA SER A 14 -8.57 6.99 1.60
C SER A 14 -9.96 7.39 2.10
N GLY A 15 -10.94 7.43 1.25
CA GLY A 15 -12.28 7.88 1.66
C GLY A 15 -12.94 7.06 2.76
N ASP A 16 -12.44 5.88 3.06
CA ASP A 16 -12.99 4.94 4.05
C ASP A 16 -12.17 4.83 5.33
N GLY A 17 -11.00 5.45 5.38
CA GLY A 17 -10.13 5.40 6.55
C GLY A 17 -10.41 6.51 7.53
N ILE A 18 -10.17 6.26 8.83
CA ILE A 18 -10.37 7.24 9.89
C ILE A 18 -9.08 7.58 10.63
N SER A 19 -8.03 6.79 10.44
CA SER A 19 -6.76 6.96 11.15
C SER A 19 -5.75 7.72 10.32
N SER A 20 -4.95 8.56 10.95
CA SER A 20 -3.79 9.16 10.29
C SER A 20 -2.75 8.08 9.97
N PRO A 21 -1.86 8.32 9.00
CA PRO A 21 -0.76 7.39 8.76
C PRO A 21 0.10 7.14 10.00
N GLU A 22 0.34 8.17 10.81
CA GLU A 22 1.10 8.03 12.07
C GLU A 22 0.37 7.14 13.07
N ASP A 23 -0.95 7.26 13.17
CA ASP A 23 -1.75 6.42 14.07
C ASP A 23 -1.73 4.95 13.63
N LEU A 24 -1.75 4.70 12.32
CA LEU A 24 -1.61 3.34 11.79
C LEU A 24 -0.26 2.74 12.17
N ILE A 25 0.82 3.50 12.04
CA ILE A 25 2.17 3.06 12.44
C ILE A 25 2.21 2.78 13.93
N ALA A 26 1.68 3.69 14.76
CA ALA A 26 1.67 3.53 16.21
C ALA A 26 0.88 2.28 16.62
N ALA A 27 -0.28 2.05 16.02
CA ALA A 27 -1.10 0.88 16.31
C ALA A 27 -0.39 -0.42 15.91
N ALA A 28 0.27 -0.43 14.76
CA ALA A 28 1.03 -1.59 14.30
C ALA A 28 2.20 -1.89 15.22
N ARG A 29 2.93 -0.86 15.65
CA ARG A 29 4.03 -1.03 16.65
C ARG A 29 3.50 -1.60 17.95
N ALA A 30 2.36 -1.10 18.44
CA ALA A 30 1.75 -1.56 19.69
C ALA A 30 1.34 -3.04 19.63
N LYS A 31 1.01 -3.54 18.43
CA LYS A 31 0.69 -4.96 18.19
C LYS A 31 1.92 -5.83 18.02
N GLY A 32 3.11 -5.26 18.05
CA GLY A 32 4.36 -5.99 17.84
C GLY A 32 4.67 -6.29 16.38
N LEU A 33 4.03 -5.61 15.44
CA LEU A 33 4.35 -5.75 14.02
C LEU A 33 5.66 -5.05 13.70
N HIS A 34 6.35 -5.52 12.67
CA HIS A 34 7.64 -4.99 12.22
C HIS A 34 7.49 -3.97 11.10
N GLY A 35 6.31 -3.85 10.52
CA GLY A 35 6.05 -2.91 9.46
C GLY A 35 4.62 -2.99 8.95
N LEU A 36 4.31 -2.12 8.01
CA LEU A 36 3.04 -2.12 7.29
C LEU A 36 3.22 -1.54 5.89
N ALA A 37 2.27 -1.84 5.01
CA ALA A 37 2.13 -1.16 3.73
C ALA A 37 0.91 -0.23 3.81
N ILE A 38 1.06 1.00 3.34
CA ILE A 38 -0.06 1.92 3.17
C ILE A 38 -0.66 1.64 1.79
N THR A 39 -1.91 1.21 1.77
CA THR A 39 -2.60 0.81 0.53
C THR A 39 -3.95 1.49 0.41
N ASP A 40 -3.96 2.81 0.45
CA ASP A 40 -5.19 3.60 0.32
C ASP A 40 -5.84 3.40 -1.05
N HIS A 41 -7.15 3.61 -1.14
CA HIS A 41 -7.89 3.49 -2.39
C HIS A 41 -7.49 4.56 -3.39
N ASN A 42 -6.90 4.16 -4.50
CA ASN A 42 -6.65 4.98 -5.70
C ASN A 42 -5.81 6.25 -5.45
N THR A 43 -5.08 6.32 -4.35
CA THR A 43 -4.24 7.49 -4.04
C THR A 43 -2.96 7.08 -3.33
N CYS A 44 -1.89 7.81 -3.60
CA CYS A 44 -0.61 7.70 -2.90
C CYS A 44 -0.32 8.93 -2.02
N ASP A 45 -1.34 9.69 -1.65
CA ASP A 45 -1.16 10.91 -0.85
C ASP A 45 -0.56 10.61 0.52
N ALA A 46 -0.98 9.51 1.16
CA ALA A 46 -0.40 9.09 2.44
C ALA A 46 1.08 8.72 2.30
N VAL A 47 1.45 8.07 1.20
CA VAL A 47 2.84 7.75 0.91
C VAL A 47 3.68 9.02 0.82
N ASN A 48 3.22 10.00 0.04
CA ASN A 48 3.92 11.28 -0.09
C ASN A 48 4.02 12.01 1.24
N TYR A 49 2.95 11.98 2.03
CA TYR A 49 2.91 12.56 3.37
C TYR A 49 3.98 11.94 4.27
N LEU A 50 4.07 10.60 4.29
CA LEU A 50 5.04 9.90 5.14
C LEU A 50 6.48 10.11 4.68
N LEU A 51 6.71 10.22 3.38
CA LEU A 51 8.04 10.56 2.85
C LEU A 51 8.47 11.95 3.30
N GLN A 52 7.57 12.92 3.25
CA GLN A 52 7.86 14.29 3.70
C GLN A 52 8.13 14.37 5.20
N LYS A 53 7.46 13.53 5.99
CA LYS A 53 7.64 13.46 7.44
C LYS A 53 8.87 12.66 7.86
N GLY A 54 9.54 12.00 6.93
CA GLY A 54 10.70 11.16 7.24
C GLY A 54 10.34 9.85 7.91
N LEU A 55 9.09 9.40 7.78
CA LEU A 55 8.59 8.15 8.38
C LEU A 55 8.63 6.97 7.41
N MET A 56 8.95 7.20 6.16
CA MET A 56 9.13 6.20 5.11
C MET A 56 10.35 6.54 4.28
N ARG A 57 11.06 5.52 3.81
CA ARG A 57 12.20 5.67 2.90
C ARG A 57 11.90 5.00 1.57
N LEU A 58 12.36 5.64 0.49
CA LEU A 58 12.20 5.08 -0.87
C LEU A 58 13.13 3.90 -1.15
N ASP A 59 14.19 3.74 -0.35
CA ASP A 59 15.17 2.66 -0.54
C ASP A 59 14.74 1.33 0.08
N GLY A 60 13.52 1.27 0.64
CA GLY A 60 13.00 0.03 1.24
C GLY A 60 13.56 -0.29 2.61
N LEU A 61 14.28 0.64 3.24
CA LEU A 61 14.84 0.46 4.58
C LEU A 61 13.87 1.00 5.64
N PRO A 62 13.92 0.43 6.87
CA PRO A 62 13.07 0.91 7.95
C PRO A 62 13.49 2.28 8.48
N VAL A 63 12.57 2.95 9.15
CA VAL A 63 12.80 4.15 9.96
C VAL A 63 12.50 3.77 11.39
N ASP A 64 13.41 4.05 12.32
CA ASP A 64 13.27 3.69 13.75
C ASP A 64 12.82 2.24 13.94
N ASP A 65 13.48 1.32 13.22
CA ASP A 65 13.23 -0.12 13.26
C ASP A 65 11.83 -0.54 12.83
N PHE A 66 11.11 0.32 12.10
CA PHE A 66 9.79 -0.01 11.58
C PHE A 66 9.74 0.24 10.07
N LEU A 67 9.36 -0.81 9.32
CA LEU A 67 9.31 -0.74 7.86
C LEU A 67 7.95 -0.24 7.39
N VAL A 68 7.93 0.85 6.61
CA VAL A 68 6.72 1.35 5.98
C VAL A 68 6.90 1.24 4.47
N LEU A 69 6.03 0.46 3.83
CA LEU A 69 6.08 0.22 2.39
C LEU A 69 5.05 1.10 1.68
N PRO A 70 5.41 1.68 0.54
CA PRO A 70 4.45 2.38 -0.29
C PRO A 70 3.52 1.39 -0.98
N GLY A 71 2.31 1.81 -1.25
CA GLY A 71 1.36 1.00 -1.98
C GLY A 71 0.08 1.75 -2.28
N VAL A 72 -0.83 1.05 -2.94
CA VAL A 72 -2.15 1.59 -3.29
C VAL A 72 -3.09 0.44 -3.62
N GLU A 73 -4.35 0.57 -3.22
CA GLU A 73 -5.39 -0.35 -3.65
C GLU A 73 -6.13 0.26 -4.82
N VAL A 74 -5.93 -0.30 -6.02
CA VAL A 74 -6.54 0.21 -7.24
C VAL A 74 -7.90 -0.44 -7.46
N THR A 75 -8.92 0.38 -7.65
CA THR A 75 -10.24 -0.09 -8.09
C THR A 75 -10.19 -0.24 -9.60
N THR A 76 -9.90 -1.47 -10.06
CA THR A 76 -9.84 -1.76 -11.50
C THR A 76 -11.23 -2.07 -12.05
N ALA A 77 -11.33 -2.22 -13.38
CA ALA A 77 -12.56 -2.66 -14.02
C ALA A 77 -12.98 -4.07 -13.61
N ASP A 78 -12.04 -4.87 -13.05
CA ASP A 78 -12.24 -6.29 -12.72
C ASP A 78 -12.27 -6.56 -11.22
N GLY A 79 -12.14 -5.53 -10.39
CA GLY A 79 -12.10 -5.65 -8.93
C GLY A 79 -10.93 -4.90 -8.33
N HIS A 80 -10.70 -5.10 -7.03
CA HIS A 80 -9.62 -4.42 -6.30
C HIS A 80 -8.30 -5.16 -6.46
N LEU A 81 -7.24 -4.40 -6.69
CA LEU A 81 -5.88 -4.93 -6.87
C LEU A 81 -4.92 -4.15 -5.98
N LEU A 82 -4.22 -4.84 -5.09
CA LEU A 82 -3.20 -4.20 -4.26
C LEU A 82 -1.87 -4.10 -4.99
N CYS A 83 -1.31 -2.90 -4.98
CA CYS A 83 0.09 -2.67 -5.35
C CYS A 83 0.89 -2.45 -4.08
N ILE A 84 2.00 -3.15 -3.95
CA ILE A 84 2.91 -3.02 -2.81
C ILE A 84 4.32 -2.77 -3.34
N GLY A 85 5.01 -1.80 -2.76
CA GLY A 85 6.39 -1.50 -3.09
C GLY A 85 6.58 -0.47 -4.18
N ALA A 86 5.53 0.16 -4.66
CA ALA A 86 5.62 1.21 -5.69
C ALA A 86 4.51 2.23 -5.53
N GLU A 87 4.74 3.43 -6.03
CA GLU A 87 3.71 4.44 -6.21
C GLU A 87 3.15 4.33 -7.62
N LEU A 88 1.85 4.62 -7.76
CA LEU A 88 1.16 4.59 -9.05
C LEU A 88 0.46 5.92 -9.32
N PRO A 89 0.31 6.30 -10.59
CA PRO A 89 -0.62 7.37 -10.96
C PRO A 89 -2.06 6.92 -10.70
N TYR A 90 -3.02 7.80 -10.93
CA TYR A 90 -4.44 7.46 -10.79
C TYR A 90 -4.85 6.49 -11.91
N LEU A 91 -5.23 5.27 -11.54
CA LEU A 91 -5.52 4.19 -12.49
C LEU A 91 -6.92 3.59 -12.29
N LYS A 92 -7.79 4.27 -11.52
CA LYS A 92 -9.14 3.77 -11.26
C LYS A 92 -9.89 3.50 -12.55
N GLY A 93 -10.54 2.33 -12.63
CA GLY A 93 -11.38 1.94 -13.76
C GLY A 93 -10.65 1.29 -14.92
N LYS A 94 -9.32 1.23 -14.89
CA LYS A 94 -8.56 0.54 -15.93
C LYS A 94 -8.65 -0.98 -15.77
N PRO A 95 -8.47 -1.74 -16.88
CA PRO A 95 -8.42 -3.20 -16.77
C PRO A 95 -7.33 -3.66 -15.81
N ALA A 96 -7.62 -4.69 -15.02
CA ALA A 96 -6.65 -5.19 -14.02
C ALA A 96 -5.33 -5.62 -14.66
N ARG A 97 -5.36 -6.24 -15.85
CA ARG A 97 -4.14 -6.64 -16.57
C ARG A 97 -3.25 -5.44 -16.87
N GLU A 98 -3.83 -4.35 -17.33
CA GLU A 98 -3.08 -3.12 -17.63
C GLU A 98 -2.45 -2.57 -16.36
N VAL A 99 -3.20 -2.55 -15.25
CA VAL A 99 -2.69 -2.09 -13.96
C VAL A 99 -1.55 -2.98 -13.48
N CYS A 100 -1.68 -4.30 -13.60
CA CYS A 100 -0.61 -5.24 -13.25
C CYS A 100 0.68 -4.96 -14.02
N ASP A 101 0.56 -4.72 -15.32
CA ASP A 101 1.72 -4.42 -16.16
C ASP A 101 2.42 -3.14 -15.68
N ILE A 102 1.65 -2.11 -15.36
CA ILE A 102 2.20 -0.85 -14.86
C ILE A 102 2.90 -1.06 -13.51
N ILE A 103 2.28 -1.82 -12.60
CA ILE A 103 2.86 -2.12 -11.28
C ILE A 103 4.21 -2.81 -11.45
N HIS A 104 4.28 -3.83 -12.30
CA HIS A 104 5.53 -4.57 -12.53
C HIS A 104 6.61 -3.70 -13.18
N GLN A 105 6.24 -2.82 -14.10
CA GLN A 105 7.18 -1.87 -14.72
C GLN A 105 7.78 -0.91 -13.69
N ARG A 106 7.05 -0.61 -12.62
CA ARG A 106 7.50 0.27 -11.55
C ARG A 106 8.18 -0.45 -10.40
N GLY A 107 8.39 -1.76 -10.54
CA GLY A 107 9.08 -2.57 -9.53
C GLY A 107 8.22 -2.99 -8.35
N GLY A 108 6.90 -2.78 -8.43
CA GLY A 108 5.98 -3.21 -7.39
C GLY A 108 5.55 -4.66 -7.54
N THR A 109 4.89 -5.14 -6.51
CA THR A 109 4.28 -6.48 -6.45
C THR A 109 2.77 -6.33 -6.31
N THR A 110 2.03 -7.27 -6.88
CA THR A 110 0.57 -7.29 -6.76
C THR A 110 0.11 -8.30 -5.72
N GLU A 111 -0.97 -7.96 -5.02
CA GLU A 111 -1.77 -8.91 -4.27
C GLU A 111 -3.19 -8.86 -4.81
N ASP A 112 -3.69 -10.01 -5.26
CA ASP A 112 -4.97 -10.12 -5.95
C ASP A 112 -6.12 -10.08 -4.94
N ARG A 113 -7.01 -9.09 -5.08
CA ARG A 113 -8.24 -8.95 -4.31
C ARG A 113 -9.47 -9.18 -5.18
N LEU A 114 -9.29 -9.81 -6.33
CA LEU A 114 -10.39 -10.16 -7.20
C LEU A 114 -11.20 -11.31 -6.60
N ARG A 115 -12.37 -11.55 -7.19
CA ARG A 115 -13.23 -12.64 -6.72
C ARG A 115 -12.51 -13.98 -6.84
N PRO A 116 -12.76 -14.92 -5.91
CA PRO A 116 -12.22 -16.26 -6.02
C PRO A 116 -12.49 -16.87 -7.40
N GLY A 117 -11.48 -17.54 -7.96
CA GLY A 117 -11.57 -18.12 -9.28
C GLY A 117 -11.20 -17.19 -10.44
N ARG A 118 -11.01 -15.91 -10.19
CA ARG A 118 -10.49 -14.99 -11.21
C ARG A 118 -8.98 -14.93 -11.15
N ALA A 119 -8.37 -15.04 -12.34
CA ALA A 119 -6.93 -14.88 -12.48
C ALA A 119 -6.62 -13.61 -13.27
N ILE A 120 -5.51 -13.00 -12.98
CA ILE A 120 -4.98 -11.87 -13.70
C ILE A 120 -3.73 -12.28 -14.45
#